data_0219db9824eb5d1ddaf7ce15c378cc73
#
_entry.id   0219db9824eb5d1ddaf7ce15c378cc73
#
_cell.length_a   1.000
_cell.length_b   1.000
_cell.length_c   1.000
_cell.angle_alpha   90.00
_cell.angle_beta   90.00
_cell.angle_gamma   90.00
#
_symmetry.space_group_name_H-M   'P 1'
#
loop_
_entity.id
_entity.type
_entity.pdbx_description
1 polymer ?
#
loop_
_entity_poly.entity_id
_entity_poly.type
_entity_poly.pdbx_seq_one_letter_code
_entity_poly.pdbx_strand_id
1 'polypeptide(L)'
;KLYDTVGDKLAFAAVQSCVNAFIQVTEASGGRVIKTIGDEVMAIFPNGNVAAAAAIEMQHAVERLEPTGGQRLGARIGFHFGPAIERDGDVFGDMVNLAARLSDVAIRGQVITSRATVDGLNPVLRGSCRPLHAIDLKGKGEVDICEVLWQESEQTVTVLAPTARPDAGRATKLVLKYGDREIVLDAGKPTLAFGRDKAQELVVDDSNASRAHGKIELRAGKFFVADHSVNGTYITVEGNAEFVLRREDFALLGRGWIAFGQSREKATA
;
A
#
# COMPACT_ATOMS: atom_id res chain seq x y z
N LYS A 1 7.77 -1.32 17.65
CA LYS A 1 7.28 -2.73 17.74
C LYS A 1 8.41 -3.77 17.64
N LEU A 2 9.37 -3.67 16.68
CA LEU A 2 10.47 -4.64 16.60
C LEU A 2 11.33 -4.60 17.87
N TYR A 3 11.76 -3.41 18.28
CA TYR A 3 12.55 -3.17 19.48
C TYR A 3 11.87 -3.73 20.74
N ASP A 4 10.57 -3.53 20.88
CA ASP A 4 9.79 -4.03 22.02
C ASP A 4 9.69 -5.56 22.05
N THR A 5 9.81 -6.21 20.88
CA THR A 5 9.61 -7.67 20.75
C THR A 5 10.92 -8.46 20.90
N VAL A 6 12.02 -7.96 20.31
CA VAL A 6 13.28 -8.71 20.25
C VAL A 6 14.44 -8.07 21.02
N GLY A 7 14.22 -6.89 21.58
CA GLY A 7 15.22 -6.09 22.28
C GLY A 7 16.14 -5.31 21.34
N ASP A 8 16.77 -4.25 21.89
CA ASP A 8 17.49 -3.24 21.12
C ASP A 8 18.61 -3.78 20.24
N LYS A 9 19.43 -4.70 20.76
CA LYS A 9 20.59 -5.23 20.01
C LYS A 9 20.17 -6.01 18.76
N LEU A 10 19.18 -6.90 18.90
CA LEU A 10 18.71 -7.73 17.77
C LEU A 10 17.92 -6.86 16.77
N ALA A 11 17.09 -5.95 17.26
CA ALA A 11 16.37 -5.01 16.39
C ALA A 11 17.34 -4.15 15.60
N PHE A 12 18.35 -3.58 16.23
CA PHE A 12 19.37 -2.77 15.57
C PHE A 12 20.15 -3.57 14.51
N ALA A 13 20.59 -4.80 14.85
CA ALA A 13 21.29 -5.65 13.89
C ALA A 13 20.42 -5.97 12.66
N ALA A 14 19.13 -6.25 12.87
CA ALA A 14 18.20 -6.54 11.80
C ALA A 14 17.96 -5.32 10.88
N VAL A 15 17.80 -4.14 11.47
CA VAL A 15 17.68 -2.88 10.70
C VAL A 15 18.96 -2.60 9.90
N GLN A 16 20.14 -2.77 10.50
CA GLN A 16 21.41 -2.63 9.80
C GLN A 16 21.54 -3.59 8.63
N SER A 17 21.07 -4.82 8.77
CA SER A 17 21.06 -5.79 7.67
C SER A 17 20.20 -5.32 6.50
N CYS A 18 19.03 -4.72 6.76
CA CYS A 18 18.19 -4.12 5.73
C CYS A 18 18.89 -2.91 5.06
N VAL A 19 19.47 -2.02 5.84
CA VAL A 19 20.19 -0.84 5.32
C VAL A 19 21.36 -1.28 4.43
N ASN A 20 22.13 -2.28 4.88
CA ASN A 20 23.25 -2.83 4.09
C ASN A 20 22.75 -3.49 2.79
N ALA A 21 21.63 -4.21 2.81
CA ALA A 21 21.04 -4.80 1.62
C ALA A 21 20.64 -3.69 0.61
N PHE A 22 20.07 -2.59 1.07
CA PHE A 22 19.72 -1.45 0.20
C PHE A 22 20.94 -0.78 -0.40
N ILE A 23 22.00 -0.58 0.37
CA ILE A 23 23.27 -0.02 -0.13
C ILE A 23 23.82 -0.91 -1.23
N GLN A 24 23.94 -2.23 -0.98
CA GLN A 24 24.46 -3.19 -1.95
C GLN A 24 23.64 -3.22 -3.24
N VAL A 25 22.29 -3.26 -3.15
CA VAL A 25 21.41 -3.26 -4.32
C VAL A 25 21.54 -1.93 -5.08
N THR A 26 21.63 -0.80 -4.38
CA THR A 26 21.80 0.52 -5.00
C THR A 26 23.08 0.55 -5.84
N GLU A 27 24.21 0.16 -5.27
CA GLU A 27 25.51 0.16 -5.94
C GLU A 27 25.56 -0.85 -7.11
N ALA A 28 25.05 -2.06 -6.89
CA ALA A 28 24.98 -3.10 -7.93
C ALA A 28 24.10 -2.69 -9.11
N SER A 29 23.10 -1.84 -8.88
CA SER A 29 22.22 -1.30 -9.92
C SER A 29 22.77 -0.04 -10.59
N GLY A 30 23.99 0.37 -10.28
CA GLY A 30 24.58 1.61 -10.83
C GLY A 30 23.96 2.89 -10.25
N GLY A 31 23.28 2.80 -9.13
CA GLY A 31 22.82 3.92 -8.32
C GLY A 31 23.91 4.42 -7.37
N ARG A 32 23.60 5.49 -6.67
CA ARG A 32 24.47 6.06 -5.65
C ARG A 32 23.67 6.36 -4.38
N VAL A 33 24.15 5.86 -3.24
CA VAL A 33 23.61 6.23 -1.94
C VAL A 33 24.03 7.67 -1.64
N ILE A 34 23.07 8.50 -1.31
CA ILE A 34 23.29 9.90 -0.91
C ILE A 34 23.56 9.98 0.57
N LYS A 35 22.69 9.38 1.37
CA LYS A 35 22.80 9.38 2.84
C LYS A 35 21.94 8.29 3.45
N THR A 36 22.27 7.97 4.70
CA THR A 36 21.43 7.14 5.57
C THR A 36 20.97 7.99 6.77
N ILE A 37 19.71 7.88 7.16
CA ILE A 37 19.10 8.60 8.28
C ILE A 37 18.37 7.58 9.14
N GLY A 38 19.03 7.10 10.18
CA GLY A 38 18.48 6.03 11.01
C GLY A 38 18.32 4.72 10.22
N ASP A 39 17.09 4.31 9.98
CA ASP A 39 16.71 3.13 9.20
C ASP A 39 16.34 3.45 7.74
N GLU A 40 16.49 4.70 7.32
CA GLU A 40 16.19 5.16 5.97
C GLU A 40 17.45 5.25 5.10
N VAL A 41 17.32 4.89 3.83
CA VAL A 41 18.37 5.04 2.80
C VAL A 41 17.83 5.94 1.71
N MET A 42 18.54 7.02 1.44
CA MET A 42 18.31 7.90 0.31
C MET A 42 19.30 7.59 -0.80
N ALA A 43 18.80 7.26 -1.98
CA ALA A 43 19.61 6.91 -3.14
C ALA A 43 19.11 7.56 -4.42
N ILE A 44 19.99 7.73 -5.39
CA ILE A 44 19.66 8.19 -6.74
C ILE A 44 20.07 7.15 -7.77
N PHE A 45 19.35 7.14 -8.88
CA PHE A 45 19.56 6.22 -10.00
C PHE A 45 19.58 6.96 -11.33
N PRO A 46 20.27 6.42 -12.36
CA PRO A 46 20.43 7.10 -13.65
C PRO A 46 19.10 7.38 -14.38
N ASN A 47 18.08 6.53 -14.18
CA ASN A 47 16.76 6.67 -14.78
C ASN A 47 15.70 5.89 -14.03
N GLY A 48 14.42 6.11 -14.36
CA GLY A 48 13.27 5.50 -13.71
C GLY A 48 13.22 3.97 -13.84
N ASN A 49 13.69 3.39 -14.94
CA ASN A 49 13.71 1.94 -15.11
C ASN A 49 14.68 1.26 -14.14
N VAL A 50 15.88 1.84 -14.00
CA VAL A 50 16.88 1.36 -13.05
C VAL A 50 16.37 1.49 -11.62
N ALA A 51 15.75 2.62 -11.27
CA ALA A 51 15.17 2.84 -9.96
C ALA A 51 14.06 1.81 -9.64
N ALA A 52 13.16 1.54 -10.59
CA ALA A 52 12.10 0.57 -10.43
C ALA A 52 12.64 -0.86 -10.25
N ALA A 53 13.60 -1.27 -11.09
CA ALA A 53 14.24 -2.58 -10.97
C ALA A 53 15.00 -2.73 -9.64
N ALA A 54 15.74 -1.71 -9.21
CA ALA A 54 16.43 -1.69 -7.94
C ALA A 54 15.45 -1.77 -6.75
N ALA A 55 14.32 -1.08 -6.81
CA ALA A 55 13.29 -1.13 -5.77
C ALA A 55 12.67 -2.54 -5.62
N ILE A 56 12.45 -3.24 -6.73
CA ILE A 56 12.02 -4.64 -6.76
C ILE A 56 13.10 -5.53 -6.09
N GLU A 57 14.34 -5.39 -6.51
CA GLU A 57 15.44 -6.19 -5.96
C GLU A 57 15.70 -5.89 -4.47
N MET A 58 15.49 -4.66 -4.02
CA MET A 58 15.56 -4.31 -2.59
C MET A 58 14.52 -5.06 -1.77
N GLN A 59 13.29 -5.20 -2.26
CA GLN A 59 12.26 -5.99 -1.58
C GLN A 59 12.65 -7.46 -1.51
N HIS A 60 13.13 -8.05 -2.61
CA HIS A 60 13.63 -9.42 -2.61
C HIS A 60 14.83 -9.59 -1.67
N ALA A 61 15.74 -8.62 -1.62
CA ALA A 61 16.89 -8.69 -0.71
C ALA A 61 16.45 -8.69 0.76
N VAL A 62 15.45 -7.88 1.13
CA VAL A 62 14.88 -7.87 2.49
C VAL A 62 14.13 -9.17 2.78
N GLU A 63 13.40 -9.73 1.81
CA GLU A 63 12.68 -11.00 1.97
C GLU A 63 13.64 -12.19 2.24
N ARG A 64 14.85 -12.15 1.66
CA ARG A 64 15.91 -13.16 1.89
C ARG A 64 16.60 -13.05 3.25
N LEU A 65 16.40 -11.94 3.99
CA LEU A 65 16.98 -11.82 5.34
C LEU A 65 16.30 -12.77 6.32
N GLU A 66 17.12 -13.32 7.23
CA GLU A 66 16.61 -14.20 8.26
C GLU A 66 15.61 -13.49 9.18
N PRO A 67 14.51 -14.16 9.56
CA PRO A 67 13.56 -13.61 10.51
C PRO A 67 14.22 -13.28 11.85
N THR A 68 13.94 -12.12 12.39
CA THR A 68 14.46 -11.71 13.70
C THR A 68 13.35 -11.86 14.74
N GLY A 69 13.59 -12.69 15.76
CA GLY A 69 12.56 -13.00 16.77
C GLY A 69 11.29 -13.62 16.19
N GLY A 70 11.41 -14.42 15.12
CA GLY A 70 10.29 -15.03 14.42
C GLY A 70 9.52 -14.06 13.49
N GLN A 71 9.93 -12.79 13.41
CA GLN A 71 9.30 -11.79 12.54
C GLN A 71 10.18 -11.52 11.31
N ARG A 72 9.60 -11.61 10.12
CA ARG A 72 10.25 -11.15 8.88
C ARG A 72 10.23 -9.63 8.85
N LEU A 73 11.29 -9.04 8.37
CA LEU A 73 11.30 -7.60 8.07
C LEU A 73 10.58 -7.31 6.76
N GLY A 74 10.25 -6.07 6.51
CA GLY A 74 9.68 -5.62 5.25
C GLY A 74 9.92 -4.14 5.10
N ALA A 75 10.30 -3.73 3.91
CA ALA A 75 10.66 -2.36 3.60
C ALA A 75 9.46 -1.56 3.07
N ARG A 76 9.50 -0.26 3.27
CA ARG A 76 8.67 0.72 2.57
C ARG A 76 9.56 1.43 1.57
N ILE A 77 9.20 1.44 0.31
CA ILE A 77 10.00 2.07 -0.73
C ILE A 77 9.14 3.05 -1.51
N GLY A 78 9.60 4.30 -1.56
CA GLY A 78 9.01 5.33 -2.41
C GLY A 78 10.06 5.87 -3.38
N PHE A 79 9.74 6.01 -4.67
CA PHE A 79 10.63 6.63 -5.62
C PHE A 79 9.88 7.48 -6.64
N HIS A 80 10.58 8.47 -7.20
CA HIS A 80 10.07 9.31 -8.25
C HIS A 80 11.19 9.66 -9.22
N PHE A 81 10.89 9.75 -10.50
CA PHE A 81 11.84 10.18 -11.52
C PHE A 81 11.54 11.61 -11.97
N GLY A 82 12.54 12.47 -11.85
CA GLY A 82 12.43 13.87 -12.24
C GLY A 82 13.72 14.64 -11.97
N PRO A 83 13.77 15.92 -12.35
CA PRO A 83 14.95 16.76 -12.14
C PRO A 83 15.22 16.99 -10.66
N ALA A 84 16.48 16.86 -10.26
CA ALA A 84 16.95 17.18 -8.92
C ALA A 84 18.22 18.06 -9.00
N ILE A 85 18.44 18.88 -7.98
CA ILE A 85 19.63 19.72 -7.85
C ILE A 85 20.62 18.97 -6.95
N GLU A 86 21.78 18.67 -7.48
CA GLU A 86 22.88 18.11 -6.69
C GLU A 86 23.80 19.24 -6.21
N ARG A 87 24.08 19.26 -4.91
CA ARG A 87 24.98 20.22 -4.28
C ARG A 87 25.63 19.60 -3.05
N ASP A 88 26.96 19.73 -2.96
CA ASP A 88 27.75 19.29 -1.81
C ASP A 88 27.55 17.79 -1.45
N GLY A 89 27.32 16.94 -2.48
CA GLY A 89 27.08 15.51 -2.31
C GLY A 89 25.67 15.14 -1.86
N ASP A 90 24.79 16.10 -1.66
CA ASP A 90 23.35 15.91 -1.36
C ASP A 90 22.47 16.29 -2.55
N VAL A 91 21.20 15.90 -2.54
CA VAL A 91 20.23 16.20 -3.60
C VAL A 91 19.02 16.91 -3.02
N PHE A 92 18.54 17.91 -3.78
CA PHE A 92 17.47 18.80 -3.38
C PHE A 92 16.45 18.98 -4.50
N GLY A 93 15.27 19.37 -4.12
CA GLY A 93 14.20 19.73 -5.05
C GLY A 93 12.88 19.04 -4.75
N ASP A 94 11.88 19.49 -5.47
CA ASP A 94 10.51 19.02 -5.31
C ASP A 94 10.34 17.52 -5.58
N MET A 95 11.13 16.97 -6.49
CA MET A 95 11.08 15.56 -6.85
C MET A 95 11.64 14.68 -5.73
N VAL A 96 12.66 15.19 -5.01
CA VAL A 96 13.21 14.54 -3.82
C VAL A 96 12.18 14.49 -2.69
N ASN A 97 11.53 15.62 -2.45
CA ASN A 97 10.43 15.69 -1.46
C ASN A 97 9.27 14.77 -1.83
N LEU A 98 8.96 14.64 -3.12
CA LEU A 98 7.90 13.74 -3.57
C LEU A 98 8.29 12.28 -3.33
N ALA A 99 9.52 11.86 -3.64
CA ALA A 99 10.00 10.50 -3.38
C ALA A 99 9.93 10.16 -1.88
N ALA A 100 10.36 11.06 -1.00
CA ALA A 100 10.25 10.87 0.45
C ALA A 100 8.80 10.67 0.89
N ARG A 101 7.86 11.51 0.41
CA ARG A 101 6.43 11.37 0.73
C ARG A 101 5.80 10.09 0.19
N LEU A 102 6.25 9.61 -0.98
CA LEU A 102 5.82 8.32 -1.51
C LEU A 102 6.29 7.15 -0.62
N SER A 103 7.49 7.27 -0.01
CA SER A 103 7.96 6.32 0.99
C SER A 103 7.13 6.37 2.28
N ASP A 104 6.71 7.57 2.71
CA ASP A 104 5.89 7.75 3.92
C ASP A 104 4.50 7.10 3.77
N VAL A 105 3.89 7.15 2.58
CA VAL A 105 2.58 6.55 2.33
C VAL A 105 2.64 5.06 2.01
N ALA A 106 3.83 4.54 1.69
CA ALA A 106 4.02 3.12 1.47
C ALA A 106 3.83 2.33 2.77
N ILE A 107 3.16 1.21 2.69
CA ILE A 107 3.11 0.25 3.79
C ILE A 107 4.24 -0.77 3.67
N ARG A 108 4.45 -1.55 4.71
CA ARG A 108 5.44 -2.62 4.76
C ARG A 108 5.34 -3.55 3.55
N GLY A 109 6.45 -3.79 2.86
CA GLY A 109 6.52 -4.63 1.66
C GLY A 109 6.04 -3.93 0.39
N GLN A 110 5.72 -2.64 0.44
CA GLN A 110 5.18 -1.91 -0.70
C GLN A 110 6.24 -1.04 -1.38
N VAL A 111 6.13 -0.94 -2.70
CA VAL A 111 6.93 -0.04 -3.54
C VAL A 111 5.97 0.93 -4.23
N ILE A 112 6.05 2.21 -3.89
CA ILE A 112 5.18 3.27 -4.41
C ILE A 112 5.95 4.22 -5.32
N THR A 113 5.33 4.58 -6.43
CA THR A 113 5.84 5.62 -7.33
C THR A 113 4.69 6.47 -7.87
N SER A 114 5.02 7.60 -8.50
CA SER A 114 4.01 8.43 -9.15
C SER A 114 3.60 7.89 -10.52
N ARG A 115 2.40 8.21 -10.96
CA ARG A 115 1.92 7.89 -12.30
C ARG A 115 2.83 8.48 -13.38
N ALA A 116 3.30 9.71 -13.19
CA ALA A 116 4.24 10.35 -14.10
C ALA A 116 5.53 9.55 -14.29
N THR A 117 6.05 8.91 -13.23
CA THR A 117 7.20 8.01 -13.35
C THR A 117 6.83 6.75 -14.15
N VAL A 118 5.69 6.12 -13.85
CA VAL A 118 5.22 4.90 -14.55
C VAL A 118 5.07 5.12 -16.05
N ASP A 119 4.58 6.28 -16.47
CA ASP A 119 4.37 6.60 -17.89
C ASP A 119 5.70 6.64 -18.66
N GLY A 120 6.83 6.93 -17.99
CA GLY A 120 8.19 6.88 -18.54
C GLY A 120 8.90 5.53 -18.46
N LEU A 121 8.33 4.51 -17.79
CA LEU A 121 8.93 3.18 -17.69
C LEU A 121 8.79 2.38 -18.99
N ASN A 122 9.69 1.43 -19.18
CA ASN A 122 9.58 0.45 -20.26
C ASN A 122 8.30 -0.42 -20.12
N PRO A 123 7.82 -1.07 -21.19
CA PRO A 123 6.57 -1.82 -21.16
C PRO A 123 6.53 -2.94 -20.11
N VAL A 124 7.65 -3.59 -19.82
CA VAL A 124 7.71 -4.71 -18.86
C VAL A 124 7.48 -4.17 -17.43
N LEU A 125 8.26 -3.18 -17.02
CA LEU A 125 8.12 -2.56 -15.69
C LEU A 125 6.79 -1.82 -15.55
N ARG A 126 6.31 -1.18 -16.62
CA ARG A 126 4.98 -0.56 -16.62
C ARG A 126 3.87 -1.59 -16.42
N GLY A 127 4.00 -2.78 -17.02
CA GLY A 127 3.06 -3.90 -16.85
C GLY A 127 3.01 -4.44 -15.42
N SER A 128 4.11 -4.29 -14.66
CA SER A 128 4.17 -4.65 -13.24
C SER A 128 3.65 -3.55 -12.31
N CYS A 129 3.16 -2.41 -12.84
CA CYS A 129 2.62 -1.33 -12.03
C CYS A 129 1.09 -1.35 -12.03
N ARG A 130 0.50 -1.26 -10.84
CA ARG A 130 -0.94 -1.06 -10.69
C ARG A 130 -1.24 0.35 -10.17
N PRO A 131 -2.23 1.05 -10.73
CA PRO A 131 -2.64 2.35 -10.20
C PRO A 131 -3.28 2.17 -8.83
N LEU A 132 -2.95 3.07 -7.93
CA LEU A 132 -3.64 3.28 -6.66
C LEU A 132 -4.53 4.53 -6.76
N HIS A 133 -5.18 4.90 -5.67
CA HIS A 133 -5.89 6.18 -5.59
C HIS A 133 -4.90 7.34 -5.55
N ALA A 134 -5.33 8.51 -6.02
CA ALA A 134 -4.59 9.74 -5.85
C ALA A 134 -4.51 10.12 -4.37
N ILE A 135 -3.37 10.66 -3.96
CA ILE A 135 -3.15 11.12 -2.59
C ILE A 135 -2.93 12.64 -2.58
N ASP A 136 -3.52 13.32 -1.61
CA ASP A 136 -3.23 14.74 -1.39
C ASP A 136 -1.90 14.87 -0.63
N LEU A 137 -0.90 15.37 -1.32
CA LEU A 137 0.42 15.63 -0.76
C LEU A 137 0.55 17.11 -0.41
N LYS A 138 0.65 17.40 0.89
CA LYS A 138 0.77 18.75 1.42
C LYS A 138 1.77 19.59 0.61
N GLY A 139 1.27 20.66 -0.02
CA GLY A 139 2.05 21.58 -0.86
C GLY A 139 2.25 21.14 -2.32
N LYS A 140 1.64 20.03 -2.75
CA LYS A 140 1.67 19.56 -4.16
C LYS A 140 0.29 19.27 -4.74
N GLY A 141 -0.76 19.26 -3.89
CA GLY A 141 -2.10 18.86 -4.29
C GLY A 141 -2.20 17.34 -4.53
N GLU A 142 -3.21 16.96 -5.29
CA GLU A 142 -3.53 15.58 -5.60
C GLU A 142 -2.50 14.98 -6.58
N VAL A 143 -1.88 13.86 -6.20
CA VAL A 143 -0.88 13.14 -7.00
C VAL A 143 -1.35 11.72 -7.24
N ASP A 144 -1.46 11.33 -8.51
CA ASP A 144 -1.74 9.95 -8.91
C ASP A 144 -0.53 9.07 -8.59
N ILE A 145 -0.76 8.02 -7.80
CA ILE A 145 0.28 7.08 -7.40
C ILE A 145 0.02 5.68 -7.94
N CYS A 146 1.09 4.91 -8.07
CA CYS A 146 1.08 3.53 -8.52
C CYS A 146 1.93 2.68 -7.58
N GLU A 147 1.54 1.43 -7.41
CA GLU A 147 2.36 0.42 -6.75
C GLU A 147 3.10 -0.40 -7.80
N VAL A 148 4.38 -0.63 -7.58
CA VAL A 148 5.19 -1.56 -8.37
C VAL A 148 5.10 -2.95 -7.72
N LEU A 149 4.53 -3.91 -8.43
CA LEU A 149 4.39 -5.29 -7.98
C LEU A 149 5.73 -6.00 -8.16
N TRP A 150 6.26 -6.57 -7.10
CA TRP A 150 7.56 -7.21 -7.06
C TRP A 150 7.48 -8.71 -6.72
N GLN A 151 6.35 -9.18 -6.19
CA GLN A 151 6.07 -10.60 -6.02
C GLN A 151 5.31 -11.12 -7.23
N GLU A 152 5.75 -12.25 -7.77
CA GLU A 152 4.91 -13.02 -8.69
C GLU A 152 3.72 -13.56 -7.88
N SER A 153 2.53 -13.03 -8.17
CA SER A 153 1.32 -13.70 -7.70
C SER A 153 1.32 -15.08 -8.33
N GLU A 154 1.24 -16.14 -7.55
CA GLU A 154 0.96 -17.51 -8.04
C GLU A 154 -0.45 -17.64 -8.67
N GLN A 155 -0.94 -16.59 -9.27
CA GLN A 155 -2.08 -16.65 -10.16
C GLN A 155 -1.55 -16.78 -11.56
N THR A 156 -1.41 -18.03 -11.97
CA THR A 156 -1.19 -18.55 -13.31
C THR A 156 -1.71 -17.58 -14.37
N VAL A 157 -0.80 -16.84 -14.99
CA VAL A 157 -1.09 -16.15 -16.24
C VAL A 157 -1.05 -17.21 -17.33
N THR A 158 -2.17 -17.81 -17.62
CA THR A 158 -2.36 -18.51 -18.89
C THR A 158 -2.37 -17.44 -19.98
N VAL A 159 -1.22 -17.25 -20.62
CA VAL A 159 -1.12 -16.44 -21.83
C VAL A 159 -1.87 -17.18 -22.93
N LEU A 160 -3.10 -16.80 -23.15
CA LEU A 160 -3.82 -17.06 -24.40
C LEU A 160 -3.94 -15.75 -25.18
N ALA A 161 -3.62 -15.84 -26.45
CA ALA A 161 -3.49 -14.80 -27.46
C ALA A 161 -4.63 -13.77 -27.53
N PRO A 162 -4.44 -12.64 -28.24
CA PRO A 162 -5.21 -11.41 -28.07
C PRO A 162 -6.58 -11.53 -28.75
N THR A 163 -7.60 -11.72 -27.97
CA THR A 163 -8.97 -11.41 -28.40
C THR A 163 -9.63 -10.55 -27.33
N ALA A 164 -9.98 -9.32 -27.72
CA ALA A 164 -10.92 -8.39 -27.09
C ALA A 164 -10.68 -8.12 -25.58
N ARG A 165 -10.25 -6.91 -25.29
CA ARG A 165 -10.24 -6.33 -23.96
C ARG A 165 -11.60 -6.52 -23.27
N PRO A 166 -11.68 -7.30 -22.17
CA PRO A 166 -12.70 -7.02 -21.18
C PRO A 166 -12.21 -5.79 -20.41
N ASP A 167 -13.11 -4.90 -20.10
CA ASP A 167 -12.96 -3.71 -19.28
C ASP A 167 -12.49 -4.12 -17.86
N ALA A 168 -11.19 -4.38 -17.69
CA ALA A 168 -10.62 -4.88 -16.45
C ALA A 168 -10.33 -3.69 -15.54
N GLY A 169 -11.31 -3.34 -14.67
CA GLY A 169 -11.04 -2.44 -13.58
C GLY A 169 -12.17 -1.58 -13.04
N ARG A 170 -13.36 -1.64 -13.61
CA ARG A 170 -14.52 -1.00 -12.95
C ARG A 170 -15.34 -2.06 -12.23
N ALA A 171 -15.23 -2.08 -10.90
CA ALA A 171 -16.16 -2.83 -10.09
C ALA A 171 -17.56 -2.21 -10.27
N THR A 172 -18.40 -2.85 -11.08
CA THR A 172 -19.75 -2.36 -11.34
C THR A 172 -20.68 -2.56 -10.16
N LYS A 173 -20.32 -3.43 -9.21
CA LYS A 173 -21.20 -3.84 -8.11
C LYS A 173 -20.37 -4.38 -6.93
N LEU A 174 -20.73 -3.96 -5.71
CA LEU A 174 -20.27 -4.54 -4.45
C LEU A 174 -21.48 -5.12 -3.72
N VAL A 175 -21.39 -6.38 -3.31
CA VAL A 175 -22.42 -7.06 -2.51
C VAL A 175 -21.91 -7.24 -1.10
N LEU A 176 -22.60 -6.69 -0.13
CA LEU A 176 -22.33 -6.80 1.30
C LEU A 176 -23.40 -7.65 1.96
N LYS A 177 -22.98 -8.54 2.85
CA LYS A 177 -23.89 -9.35 3.69
C LYS A 177 -23.65 -9.02 5.15
N TYR A 178 -24.71 -8.66 5.86
CA TYR A 178 -24.68 -8.41 7.30
C TYR A 178 -25.91 -9.04 7.95
N GLY A 179 -25.69 -10.11 8.71
CA GLY A 179 -26.79 -10.99 9.14
C GLY A 179 -27.58 -11.51 7.94
N ASP A 180 -28.89 -11.40 8.01
CA ASP A 180 -29.80 -11.80 6.91
C ASP A 180 -29.98 -10.72 5.82
N ARG A 181 -29.30 -9.58 5.96
CA ARG A 181 -29.40 -8.46 5.00
C ARG A 181 -28.34 -8.53 3.92
N GLU A 182 -28.77 -8.43 2.68
CA GLU A 182 -27.90 -8.23 1.54
C GLU A 182 -28.04 -6.79 1.03
N ILE A 183 -26.93 -6.08 0.92
CA ILE A 183 -26.86 -4.69 0.45
C ILE A 183 -26.01 -4.66 -0.80
N VAL A 184 -26.54 -4.08 -1.85
CA VAL A 184 -25.85 -3.92 -3.12
C VAL A 184 -25.50 -2.46 -3.31
N LEU A 185 -24.23 -2.18 -3.56
CA LEU A 185 -23.73 -0.88 -3.98
C LEU A 185 -23.31 -0.94 -5.44
N ASP A 186 -23.69 0.08 -6.18
CA ASP A 186 -23.36 0.27 -7.60
C ASP A 186 -23.39 1.77 -7.97
N ALA A 187 -23.40 2.10 -9.24
CA ALA A 187 -23.48 3.49 -9.69
C ALA A 187 -24.81 4.19 -9.28
N GLY A 188 -25.89 3.44 -9.06
CA GLY A 188 -27.18 3.98 -8.59
C GLY A 188 -27.22 4.17 -7.07
N LYS A 189 -26.44 3.37 -6.32
CA LYS A 189 -26.22 3.51 -4.88
C LYS A 189 -24.73 3.47 -4.58
N PRO A 190 -24.01 4.59 -4.77
CA PRO A 190 -22.55 4.58 -4.71
C PRO A 190 -21.97 4.62 -3.30
N THR A 191 -22.78 4.87 -2.28
CA THR A 191 -22.32 5.04 -0.89
C THR A 191 -23.16 4.21 0.09
N LEU A 192 -22.55 3.86 1.23
CA LEU A 192 -23.20 3.24 2.38
C LEU A 192 -22.49 3.71 3.66
N ALA A 193 -23.19 4.47 4.49
CA ALA A 193 -22.70 4.83 5.82
C ALA A 193 -23.07 3.75 6.83
N PHE A 194 -22.14 3.40 7.72
CA PHE A 194 -22.34 2.36 8.72
C PHE A 194 -21.85 2.77 10.11
N GLY A 195 -22.47 2.19 11.12
CA GLY A 195 -22.11 2.44 12.52
C GLY A 195 -23.22 2.01 13.46
N ARG A 196 -22.99 2.18 14.77
CA ARG A 196 -23.92 1.75 15.82
C ARG A 196 -25.14 2.68 15.96
N ASP A 197 -25.08 3.92 15.46
CA ASP A 197 -26.20 4.83 15.53
C ASP A 197 -27.33 4.38 14.60
N LYS A 198 -28.57 4.47 15.09
CA LYS A 198 -29.78 4.11 14.32
C LYS A 198 -30.01 4.99 13.08
N ALA A 199 -29.34 6.14 13.02
CA ALA A 199 -29.38 7.02 11.86
C ALA A 199 -28.47 6.56 10.71
N GLN A 200 -27.62 5.54 10.90
CA GLN A 200 -26.79 5.00 9.85
C GLN A 200 -27.58 4.12 8.89
N GLU A 201 -27.20 4.07 7.62
CA GLU A 201 -27.83 3.24 6.61
C GLU A 201 -27.66 1.73 6.93
N LEU A 202 -26.47 1.36 7.40
CA LEU A 202 -26.19 0.06 7.98
C LEU A 202 -25.95 0.22 9.49
N VAL A 203 -26.94 -0.13 10.28
CA VAL A 203 -26.80 -0.17 11.73
C VAL A 203 -26.05 -1.42 12.12
N VAL A 204 -24.88 -1.23 12.74
CA VAL A 204 -24.03 -2.31 13.26
C VAL A 204 -24.38 -2.53 14.72
N ASP A 205 -24.89 -3.72 15.03
CA ASP A 205 -25.25 -4.10 16.40
C ASP A 205 -24.04 -4.68 17.14
N ASP A 206 -23.04 -3.85 17.36
CA ASP A 206 -21.83 -4.17 18.14
C ASP A 206 -21.43 -2.96 18.99
N SER A 207 -21.27 -3.18 20.30
CA SER A 207 -20.89 -2.13 21.25
C SER A 207 -19.49 -1.54 20.97
N ASN A 208 -18.60 -2.27 20.31
CA ASN A 208 -17.28 -1.83 19.92
C ASN A 208 -17.31 -0.94 18.67
N ALA A 209 -18.39 -0.98 17.90
CA ALA A 209 -18.57 -0.09 16.77
C ALA A 209 -18.86 1.35 17.24
N SER A 210 -18.25 2.34 16.59
CA SER A 210 -18.54 3.75 16.81
C SER A 210 -19.93 4.11 16.28
N ARG A 211 -20.56 5.17 16.81
CA ARG A 211 -21.89 5.65 16.36
C ARG A 211 -21.89 5.94 14.86
N ALA A 212 -20.94 6.72 14.37
CA ALA A 212 -20.59 6.88 12.95
C ALA A 212 -19.24 6.19 12.77
N HIS A 213 -19.25 4.92 12.33
CA HIS A 213 -18.03 4.10 12.30
C HIS A 213 -17.22 4.36 11.02
N GLY A 214 -17.91 4.46 9.90
CA GLY A 214 -17.29 4.70 8.62
C GLY A 214 -18.29 4.70 7.47
N LYS A 215 -17.77 4.64 6.26
CA LYS A 215 -18.58 4.53 5.04
C LYS A 215 -17.89 3.67 4.00
N ILE A 216 -18.67 3.09 3.11
CA ILE A 216 -18.18 2.54 1.86
C ILE A 216 -18.63 3.46 0.74
N GLU A 217 -17.76 3.72 -0.21
CA GLU A 217 -18.10 4.59 -1.35
C GLU A 217 -17.44 4.13 -2.65
N LEU A 218 -18.14 4.36 -3.76
CA LEU A 218 -17.65 4.12 -5.12
C LEU A 218 -16.91 5.36 -5.60
N ARG A 219 -15.58 5.23 -5.81
CA ARG A 219 -14.70 6.28 -6.36
C ARG A 219 -13.99 5.74 -7.59
N ALA A 220 -14.05 6.44 -8.71
CA ALA A 220 -13.37 6.07 -9.96
C ALA A 220 -13.55 4.58 -10.37
N GLY A 221 -14.74 4.02 -10.14
CA GLY A 221 -15.07 2.63 -10.50
C GLY A 221 -14.55 1.58 -9.53
N LYS A 222 -14.12 1.96 -8.32
CA LYS A 222 -13.69 1.06 -7.23
C LYS A 222 -14.42 1.41 -5.94
N PHE A 223 -14.68 0.40 -5.12
CA PHE A 223 -15.26 0.61 -3.79
C PHE A 223 -14.16 0.77 -2.76
N PHE A 224 -14.29 1.78 -1.91
CA PHE A 224 -13.41 2.05 -0.78
C PHE A 224 -14.19 1.98 0.51
N VAL A 225 -13.62 1.38 1.55
CA VAL A 225 -14.05 1.55 2.92
C VAL A 225 -13.20 2.62 3.58
N ALA A 226 -13.86 3.61 4.18
CA ALA A 226 -13.23 4.69 4.94
C ALA A 226 -13.57 4.51 6.43
N ASP A 227 -12.55 4.38 7.27
CA ASP A 227 -12.71 4.29 8.72
C ASP A 227 -12.69 5.67 9.38
N HIS A 228 -13.71 5.94 10.21
CA HIS A 228 -13.80 7.15 11.05
C HIS A 228 -13.91 6.79 12.53
N SER A 229 -13.69 5.54 12.87
CA SER A 229 -13.97 5.01 14.19
C SER A 229 -12.85 5.29 15.22
N VAL A 230 -13.15 4.97 16.48
CA VAL A 230 -12.17 5.03 17.58
C VAL A 230 -11.37 3.73 17.67
N ASN A 231 -12.04 2.58 17.47
CA ASN A 231 -11.43 1.26 17.66
C ASN A 231 -10.88 0.64 16.38
N GLY A 232 -11.15 1.25 15.22
CA GLY A 232 -10.70 0.79 13.91
C GLY A 232 -11.67 -0.17 13.23
N THR A 233 -11.53 -0.26 11.90
CA THR A 233 -12.22 -1.23 11.04
C THR A 233 -11.25 -2.36 10.69
N TYR A 234 -11.60 -3.58 11.02
CA TYR A 234 -10.78 -4.76 10.75
C TYR A 234 -11.16 -5.37 9.40
N ILE A 235 -10.19 -5.56 8.56
CA ILE A 235 -10.38 -6.07 7.19
C ILE A 235 -9.65 -7.40 7.04
N THR A 236 -10.34 -8.40 6.53
CA THR A 236 -9.75 -9.67 6.12
C THR A 236 -10.08 -9.88 4.65
N VAL A 237 -9.11 -9.74 3.76
CA VAL A 237 -9.25 -10.15 2.36
C VAL A 237 -9.02 -11.66 2.29
N GLU A 238 -9.84 -12.37 1.51
CA GLU A 238 -9.73 -13.82 1.36
C GLU A 238 -8.30 -14.24 0.99
N GLY A 239 -7.73 -15.18 1.73
CA GLY A 239 -6.33 -15.61 1.56
C GLY A 239 -5.26 -14.75 2.26
N ASN A 240 -5.64 -13.65 2.91
CA ASN A 240 -4.70 -12.77 3.60
C ASN A 240 -4.96 -12.67 5.11
N ALA A 241 -3.94 -12.24 5.85
CA ALA A 241 -4.09 -11.95 7.27
C ALA A 241 -4.98 -10.73 7.51
N GLU A 242 -5.70 -10.73 8.64
CA GLU A 242 -6.49 -9.59 9.09
C GLU A 242 -5.59 -8.40 9.42
N PHE A 243 -6.00 -7.21 9.00
CA PHE A 243 -5.37 -5.94 9.38
C PHE A 243 -6.42 -4.92 9.82
N VAL A 244 -6.00 -3.87 10.50
CA VAL A 244 -6.89 -2.83 11.05
C VAL A 244 -6.66 -1.48 10.36
N LEU A 245 -7.75 -0.87 9.90
CA LEU A 245 -7.77 0.52 9.45
C LEU A 245 -8.05 1.44 10.65
N ARG A 246 -7.36 2.56 10.70
CA ARG A 246 -7.60 3.60 11.72
C ARG A 246 -7.54 4.97 11.08
N ARG A 247 -8.71 5.52 10.76
CA ARG A 247 -8.87 6.81 10.07
C ARG A 247 -8.18 6.82 8.69
N GLU A 248 -8.28 5.71 8.01
CA GLU A 248 -7.68 5.44 6.70
C GLU A 248 -8.72 4.86 5.76
N ASP A 249 -8.43 4.94 4.47
CA ASP A 249 -9.26 4.37 3.41
C ASP A 249 -8.59 3.11 2.84
N PHE A 250 -9.39 2.10 2.50
CA PHE A 250 -8.91 0.88 1.87
C PHE A 250 -9.78 0.48 0.69
N ALA A 251 -9.16 0.18 -0.45
CA ALA A 251 -9.87 -0.32 -1.63
C ALA A 251 -10.33 -1.77 -1.44
N LEU A 252 -11.63 -1.99 -1.50
CA LEU A 252 -12.21 -3.32 -1.40
C LEU A 252 -12.03 -4.07 -2.72
N LEU A 253 -11.25 -5.15 -2.69
CA LEU A 253 -10.95 -6.00 -3.84
C LEU A 253 -11.29 -7.46 -3.53
N GLY A 254 -11.94 -8.13 -4.49
CA GLY A 254 -12.27 -9.55 -4.36
C GLY A 254 -13.31 -9.84 -3.27
N ARG A 255 -13.06 -10.86 -2.46
CA ARG A 255 -13.91 -11.29 -1.35
C ARG A 255 -13.19 -11.08 -0.02
N GLY A 256 -13.96 -10.88 1.04
CA GLY A 256 -13.38 -10.69 2.35
C GLY A 256 -14.44 -10.39 3.41
N TRP A 257 -13.96 -9.99 4.58
CA TRP A 257 -14.78 -9.66 5.74
C TRP A 257 -14.38 -8.31 6.30
N ILE A 258 -15.37 -7.60 6.82
CA ILE A 258 -15.20 -6.34 7.54
C ILE A 258 -15.76 -6.55 8.93
N ALA A 259 -14.95 -6.33 9.98
CA ALA A 259 -15.39 -6.34 11.36
C ALA A 259 -15.16 -4.95 12.00
N PHE A 260 -16.02 -4.57 12.93
CA PHE A 260 -16.11 -3.21 13.41
C PHE A 260 -15.67 -3.10 14.87
N GLY A 261 -14.58 -2.38 15.12
CA GLY A 261 -14.08 -2.09 16.46
C GLY A 261 -13.36 -3.23 17.17
N GLN A 262 -13.35 -4.43 16.59
CA GLN A 262 -12.65 -5.61 17.10
C GLN A 262 -12.34 -6.58 15.96
N SER A 263 -11.42 -7.54 16.19
CA SER A 263 -11.07 -8.54 15.20
C SER A 263 -12.27 -9.45 14.88
N ARG A 264 -12.29 -10.02 13.67
CA ARG A 264 -13.32 -10.94 13.22
C ARG A 264 -13.53 -12.12 14.17
N GLU A 265 -12.45 -12.66 14.74
CA GLU A 265 -12.53 -13.77 15.71
C GLU A 265 -13.29 -13.41 16.99
N LYS A 266 -13.31 -12.13 17.35
CA LYS A 266 -13.98 -11.61 18.55
C LYS A 266 -15.35 -10.98 18.24
N ALA A 267 -15.62 -10.69 16.97
CA ALA A 267 -16.90 -10.15 16.57
C ALA A 267 -17.98 -11.22 16.72
N THR A 268 -19.01 -10.92 17.45
CA THR A 268 -20.23 -11.74 17.49
C THR A 268 -20.86 -11.70 16.09
N ALA A 269 -21.12 -12.86 15.53
CA ALA A 269 -21.75 -13.02 14.22
C ALA A 269 -23.17 -12.47 14.20
#